data_fc1d95c23867bd235fc8d9ca81a05ddf
#
_entry.id   fc1d95c23867bd235fc8d9ca81a05ddf
#
_cell.length_a   1.000
_cell.length_b   1.000
_cell.length_c   1.000
_cell.angle_alpha   90.00
_cell.angle_beta   90.00
_cell.angle_gamma   90.00
#
_symmetry.space_group_name_H-M   'P 1'
#
loop_
_entity.id
_entity.type
_entity.pdbx_description
1 polymer ?
#
loop_
_entity_poly.entity_id
_entity_poly.type
_entity_poly.pdbx_seq_one_letter_code
_entity_poly.pdbx_strand_id
1 'polypeptide(L)'
;MGTLTYDSTLSADFDDRTLAHLQIVMGAKLRRNEAFYFSWKDDASIGNGRSVIWMHPTIPVAFKFFGSRPPAINRAWIDELMLLANTPAGLHLIPEPSADATGEES
;
A
#
# COMPACT_ATOMS: atom_id res chain seq x y z
N MET A 1 -14.77 -0.26 2.17
CA MET A 1 -13.38 -0.09 2.61
C MET A 1 -12.78 -1.40 3.02
N GLY A 2 -11.51 -1.56 2.73
CA GLY A 2 -10.80 -2.75 3.17
C GLY A 2 -9.90 -2.45 4.35
N THR A 3 -9.32 -3.49 4.94
CA THR A 3 -8.50 -3.34 6.12
C THR A 3 -7.18 -4.08 5.95
N LEU A 4 -6.09 -3.40 6.25
CA LEU A 4 -4.77 -4.00 6.36
C LEU A 4 -4.53 -4.27 7.84
N THR A 5 -4.19 -5.51 8.19
CA THR A 5 -3.88 -5.87 9.56
C THR A 5 -2.44 -6.36 9.63
N TYR A 6 -1.66 -5.75 10.51
CA TYR A 6 -0.25 -6.06 10.63
C TYR A 6 0.02 -6.65 12.00
N ASP A 7 0.62 -7.83 12.02
CA ASP A 7 1.01 -8.54 13.25
C ASP A 7 -0.17 -8.75 14.19
N SER A 8 -1.36 -8.85 13.64
CA SER A 8 -2.60 -9.09 14.38
C SER A 8 -2.94 -8.02 15.42
N THR A 9 -2.16 -6.95 15.51
CA THR A 9 -2.37 -5.93 16.53
C THR A 9 -2.67 -4.55 15.96
N LEU A 10 -2.25 -4.28 14.76
CA LEU A 10 -2.44 -2.96 14.16
C LEU A 10 -3.26 -3.09 12.89
N SER A 11 -4.28 -2.26 12.74
CA SER A 11 -5.04 -2.25 11.50
C SER A 11 -5.25 -0.84 11.00
N ALA A 12 -5.38 -0.73 9.69
CA ALA A 12 -5.65 0.54 9.03
C ALA A 12 -6.61 0.28 7.89
N ASP A 13 -7.54 1.21 7.69
CA ASP A 13 -8.56 1.08 6.65
C ASP A 13 -8.19 1.90 5.43
N PHE A 14 -8.37 1.31 4.27
CA PHE A 14 -8.15 1.97 2.99
C PHE A 14 -9.29 1.54 2.07
N ASP A 15 -9.60 2.34 1.06
CA ASP A 15 -10.56 1.88 0.08
C ASP A 15 -9.99 0.68 -0.65
N ASP A 16 -10.86 -0.16 -1.18
CA ASP A 16 -10.44 -1.43 -1.78
C ASP A 16 -9.43 -1.22 -2.90
N ARG A 17 -9.59 -0.17 -3.69
CA ARG A 17 -8.68 0.08 -4.79
C ARG A 17 -7.27 0.41 -4.31
N THR A 18 -7.17 1.25 -3.29
CA THR A 18 -5.88 1.57 -2.69
C THR A 18 -5.25 0.33 -2.09
N LEU A 19 -6.05 -0.45 -1.36
CA LEU A 19 -5.54 -1.64 -0.69
C LEU A 19 -5.04 -2.68 -1.69
N ALA A 20 -5.71 -2.81 -2.83
CA ALA A 20 -5.28 -3.75 -3.87
C ALA A 20 -3.92 -3.37 -4.43
N HIS A 21 -3.68 -2.07 -4.62
CA HIS A 21 -2.39 -1.61 -5.11
C HIS A 21 -1.30 -1.79 -4.08
N LEU A 22 -1.62 -1.51 -2.80
CA LEU A 22 -0.68 -1.76 -1.72
C LEU A 22 -0.32 -3.24 -1.61
N GLN A 23 -1.31 -4.11 -1.78
CA GLN A 23 -1.05 -5.55 -1.71
C GLN A 23 -0.03 -5.98 -2.75
N ILE A 24 -0.14 -5.46 -3.96
CA ILE A 24 0.79 -5.83 -5.04
C ILE A 24 2.21 -5.38 -4.72
N VAL A 25 2.36 -4.13 -4.28
CA VAL A 25 3.68 -3.57 -3.99
C VAL A 25 4.31 -4.25 -2.78
N MET A 26 3.55 -4.38 -1.71
CA MET A 26 4.06 -5.01 -0.49
C MET A 26 4.38 -6.47 -0.73
N GLY A 27 3.51 -7.17 -1.46
CA GLY A 27 3.75 -8.58 -1.76
C GLY A 27 5.00 -8.79 -2.59
N ALA A 28 5.26 -7.90 -3.54
CA ALA A 28 6.45 -8.00 -4.36
C ALA A 28 7.72 -7.85 -3.53
N LYS A 29 7.71 -6.91 -2.58
CA LYS A 29 8.87 -6.71 -1.71
C LYS A 29 9.06 -7.88 -0.75
N LEU A 30 7.99 -8.28 -0.09
CA LEU A 30 8.09 -9.34 0.93
C LEU A 30 8.43 -10.68 0.33
N ARG A 31 7.97 -10.95 -0.89
CA ARG A 31 8.28 -12.19 -1.58
C ARG A 31 9.75 -12.31 -1.91
N ARG A 32 10.45 -11.17 -2.01
CA ARG A 32 11.89 -11.14 -2.26
C ARG A 32 12.70 -11.04 -0.98
N ASN A 33 12.06 -11.22 0.16
CA ASN A 33 12.68 -11.11 1.47
C ASN A 33 13.21 -9.71 1.74
N GLU A 34 12.55 -8.69 1.22
CA GLU A 34 12.98 -7.31 1.44
C GLU A 34 12.07 -6.64 2.44
N ALA A 35 12.65 -6.08 3.47
CA ALA A 35 11.90 -5.33 4.47
C ALA A 35 11.88 -3.86 4.08
N PHE A 36 10.89 -3.13 4.57
CA PHE A 36 10.75 -1.71 4.23
C PHE A 36 9.80 -1.04 5.21
N TYR A 37 9.87 0.28 5.29
CA TYR A 37 8.91 1.05 6.07
C TYR A 37 7.66 1.30 5.26
N PHE A 38 6.51 1.32 5.92
CA PHE A 38 5.26 1.76 5.32
C PHE A 38 4.63 2.78 6.25
N SER A 39 4.28 3.94 5.71
CA SER A 39 3.65 4.98 6.50
C SER A 39 2.39 5.49 5.82
N TRP A 40 1.45 5.94 6.63
CA TRP A 40 0.22 6.52 6.12
C TRP A 40 -0.24 7.61 7.08
N LYS A 41 -1.06 8.50 6.56
CA LYS A 41 -1.61 9.56 7.35
C LYS A 41 -2.84 9.05 8.07
N ASP A 42 -2.94 9.32 9.36
CA ASP A 42 -4.09 8.88 10.12
C ASP A 42 -5.34 9.65 9.70
N ASP A 43 -6.50 9.04 9.93
CA ASP A 43 -7.77 9.68 9.66
C ASP A 43 -7.88 10.93 10.51
N ALA A 44 -8.35 12.03 9.91
CA ALA A 44 -8.48 13.29 10.64
C ALA A 44 -9.39 13.16 11.86
N SER A 45 -10.31 12.20 11.84
CA SER A 45 -11.20 12.00 12.97
C SER A 45 -10.49 11.45 14.20
N ILE A 46 -9.32 10.83 14.04
CA ILE A 46 -8.56 10.30 15.17
C ILE A 46 -7.32 11.17 15.46
N GLY A 47 -7.06 12.19 14.68
CA GLY A 47 -5.93 13.06 14.89
C GLY A 47 -5.25 13.43 13.60
N ASN A 48 -4.19 14.20 13.69
CA ASN A 48 -3.44 14.62 12.51
C ASN A 48 -2.11 13.93 12.40
N GLY A 49 -1.97 12.80 13.05
CA GLY A 49 -0.71 12.11 13.08
C GLY A 49 -0.48 11.24 11.86
N ARG A 50 0.61 10.55 11.89
CA ARG A 50 1.04 9.64 10.85
C ARG A 50 1.55 8.37 11.50
N SER A 51 1.19 7.22 10.94
CA SER A 51 1.65 5.94 11.45
C SER A 51 2.72 5.37 10.54
N VAL A 52 3.73 4.76 11.13
CA VAL A 52 4.83 4.13 10.39
C VAL A 52 5.04 2.74 10.95
N ILE A 53 5.12 1.74 10.08
CA ILE A 53 5.41 0.38 10.50
C ILE A 53 6.58 -0.17 9.71
N TRP A 54 7.29 -1.11 10.34
CA TRP A 54 8.41 -1.81 9.70
C TRP A 54 7.85 -3.12 9.13
N MET A 55 7.74 -3.18 7.81
CA MET A 55 7.23 -4.36 7.13
C MET A 55 8.37 -5.36 6.96
N HIS A 56 8.15 -6.59 7.43
CA HIS A 56 9.18 -7.61 7.40
C HIS A 56 8.56 -8.94 6.95
N PRO A 57 9.28 -9.74 6.16
CA PRO A 57 8.72 -11.00 5.63
C PRO A 57 8.28 -11.99 6.69
N THR A 58 8.83 -11.92 7.89
CA THR A 58 8.46 -12.86 8.96
C THR A 58 7.27 -12.42 9.79
N ILE A 59 6.75 -11.20 9.56
CA ILE A 59 5.64 -10.68 10.34
C ILE A 59 4.35 -10.82 9.53
N PRO A 60 3.29 -11.40 10.13
CA PRO A 60 2.05 -11.63 9.39
C PRO A 60 1.39 -10.32 8.96
N VAL A 61 0.91 -10.28 7.74
CA VAL A 61 0.13 -9.16 7.24
C VAL A 61 -1.08 -9.73 6.50
N ALA A 62 -2.24 -9.14 6.75
CA ALA A 62 -3.47 -9.59 6.11
C ALA A 62 -4.14 -8.42 5.42
N PHE A 63 -4.72 -8.70 4.26
CA PHE A 63 -5.46 -7.71 3.48
C PHE A 63 -6.88 -8.22 3.36
N LYS A 64 -7.83 -7.50 3.92
CA LYS A 64 -9.22 -7.88 3.83
C LYS A 64 -9.97 -6.82 3.04
N PHE A 65 -10.61 -7.24 1.94
CA PHE A 65 -11.31 -6.33 1.05
C PHE A 65 -12.80 -6.36 1.37
N PHE A 66 -13.45 -5.22 1.20
CA PHE A 66 -14.88 -5.14 1.43
C PHE A 66 -15.65 -5.84 0.31
N GLY A 67 -15.27 -5.59 -0.95
CA GLY A 67 -15.93 -6.20 -2.09
C GLY A 67 -15.27 -7.51 -2.51
N SER A 68 -16.03 -8.34 -3.21
CA SER A 68 -15.50 -9.62 -3.68
C SER A 68 -14.84 -9.52 -5.05
N ARG A 69 -15.10 -8.44 -5.77
CA ARG A 69 -14.53 -8.28 -7.12
C ARG A 69 -13.23 -7.49 -7.03
N PRO A 70 -12.13 -8.04 -7.54
CA PRO A 70 -10.85 -7.31 -7.49
C PRO A 70 -10.93 -6.02 -8.30
N PRO A 71 -10.42 -4.90 -7.76
CA PRO A 71 -10.37 -3.65 -8.51
C PRO A 71 -9.41 -3.74 -9.68
N ALA A 72 -9.65 -2.94 -10.71
CA ALA A 72 -8.72 -2.84 -11.82
C ALA A 72 -7.41 -2.19 -11.32
N ILE A 73 -6.30 -2.59 -11.90
CA ILE A 73 -4.99 -2.15 -11.45
C ILE A 73 -4.46 -1.05 -12.36
N ASN A 74 -3.95 0.02 -11.74
CA ASN A 74 -3.32 1.13 -12.43
C ASN A 74 -1.81 0.93 -12.37
N ARG A 75 -1.23 0.52 -13.49
CA ARG A 75 0.19 0.21 -13.55
C ARG A 75 1.08 1.38 -13.19
N ALA A 76 0.67 2.59 -13.57
CA ALA A 76 1.43 3.78 -13.23
C ALA A 76 1.52 3.97 -11.72
N TRP A 77 0.43 3.68 -11.02
CA TRP A 77 0.43 3.79 -9.56
C TRP A 77 1.36 2.75 -8.94
N ILE A 78 1.31 1.53 -9.44
CA ILE A 78 2.19 0.46 -8.94
C ILE A 78 3.65 0.87 -9.13
N ASP A 79 4.00 1.40 -10.28
CA ASP A 79 5.39 1.78 -10.55
C ASP A 79 5.87 2.88 -9.60
N GLU A 80 5.04 3.89 -9.34
CA GLU A 80 5.42 4.96 -8.44
C GLU A 80 5.50 4.50 -7.00
N LEU A 81 4.56 3.66 -6.58
CA LEU A 81 4.61 3.14 -5.21
C LEU A 81 5.83 2.25 -5.02
N MET A 82 6.19 1.48 -6.03
CA MET A 82 7.37 0.61 -5.92
C MET A 82 8.65 1.44 -5.81
N LEU A 83 8.75 2.53 -6.54
CA LEU A 83 9.90 3.41 -6.40
C LEU A 83 10.03 3.93 -4.97
N LEU A 84 8.92 4.32 -4.37
CA LEU A 84 8.93 4.81 -3.00
C LEU A 84 9.34 3.72 -2.02
N ALA A 85 8.84 2.50 -2.23
CA ALA A 85 9.15 1.39 -1.34
C ALA A 85 10.64 1.07 -1.33
N ASN A 86 11.35 1.44 -2.40
CA ASN A 86 12.79 1.19 -2.50
C ASN A 86 13.63 2.32 -1.93
N THR A 87 13.02 3.34 -1.34
CA THR A 87 13.77 4.44 -0.73
C THR A 87 13.94 4.17 0.77
N PRO A 88 14.94 4.81 1.41
CA PRO A 88 15.12 4.64 2.86
C PRO A 88 13.92 5.10 3.68
N ALA A 89 13.18 6.11 3.21
CA ALA A 89 11.99 6.56 3.91
C ALA A 89 10.83 5.58 3.78
N GLY A 90 10.85 4.74 2.76
CA GLY A 90 9.89 3.69 2.59
C GLY A 90 8.66 4.07 1.80
N LEU A 91 7.73 3.14 1.77
CA LEU A 91 6.49 3.28 1.04
C LEU A 91 5.52 4.19 1.76
N HIS A 92 4.93 5.13 1.04
CA HIS A 92 3.81 5.89 1.58
C HIS A 92 2.82 6.13 0.45
N LEU A 93 1.57 6.42 0.84
CA LEU A 93 0.53 6.60 -0.16
C LEU A 93 0.70 7.94 -0.87
N ILE A 94 0.53 7.91 -2.18
CA ILE A 94 0.47 9.10 -3.01
C ILE A 94 -0.84 9.04 -3.77
N PRO A 95 -1.34 10.17 -4.25
CA PRO A 95 -2.56 10.16 -5.05
C PRO A 95 -2.40 9.29 -6.28
N GLU A 96 -3.47 8.65 -6.69
CA GLU A 96 -3.43 7.79 -7.86
C GLU A 96 -3.13 8.61 -9.10
N PRO A 97 -2.08 8.29 -9.86
CA PRO A 97 -1.79 9.02 -11.08
C PRO A 97 -2.76 8.63 -12.18
N SER A 98 -2.82 9.46 -13.21
CA SER A 98 -3.65 9.13 -14.35
C SER A 98 -3.06 7.95 -15.10
N ALA A 99 -3.89 6.96 -15.42
CA ALA A 99 -3.44 5.82 -16.20
C ALA A 99 -3.00 6.25 -17.59
N ASP A 100 -3.55 7.35 -18.08
CA ASP A 100 -3.19 7.85 -19.40
C ASP A 100 -1.75 8.33 -19.45
N ALA A 101 -1.20 8.73 -18.32
CA ALA A 101 0.17 9.20 -18.28
C ALA A 101 1.15 8.14 -18.73
N THR A 102 0.85 6.87 -18.52
CA THR A 102 1.70 5.80 -19.02
C THR A 102 1.24 5.33 -20.39
N GLY A 103 -0.05 5.35 -20.63
CA GLY A 103 -0.56 4.87 -21.88
C GLY A 103 -0.11 5.67 -23.06
N GLU A 104 0.03 6.96 -22.87
CA GLU A 104 0.43 7.81 -23.93
C GLU A 104 1.85 7.68 -24.32
N GLU A 105 2.65 7.24 -23.41
CA GLU A 105 4.05 7.12 -23.68
C GLU A 105 4.35 5.95 -24.55
N SER A 106 3.44 5.06 -24.69
CA SER A 106 3.70 3.83 -25.43
C SER A 106 3.47 3.94 -26.91
#